data_4b9b29d9e463f5e441bdcd34c7d43d93
#
_entry.id   4b9b29d9e463f5e441bdcd34c7d43d93
#
_cell.length_a   1.000
_cell.length_b   1.000
_cell.length_c   1.000
_cell.angle_alpha   90.00
_cell.angle_beta   90.00
_cell.angle_gamma   90.00
#
_symmetry.space_group_name_H-M   'P 1'
#
loop_
_entity.id
_entity.type
_entity.pdbx_description
1 polymer ?
#
loop_
_entity_poly.entity_id
_entity_poly.type
_entity_poly.pdbx_seq_one_letter_code
_entity_poly.pdbx_strand_id
1 'polypeptide(L)'
;LYKHVENFFIREDFMQNSKHQELTPEQKWEQATLADSFIFYKVMKDHPDACKKLLEILLDIKIDTIQMSTEETIFLDPQAKGIRLDLCIKGSDKIFAVEMQALDTKELPERARYYQSAMDIDMLKSGELYSQLKESHVIFICINDIFKQGLPIYTFKNICQEDNKTPLNDRTTKHFFIAENCDKILKDEEKKAFLNFILTNTAKTKYTKDLLDYVENAKQITESRRKYMEWERQRAYDRQAGLEAGLAKGLEEGLAEGRLEGRHNARIESAENLIKMNIGTLEQISEATGLSLEEVEELAKKINVTA
;
A
#
# COMPACT_ATOMS: atom_id res chain seq x y z
N LEU A 1 18.92 -32.80 -8.22
CA LEU A 1 18.39 -33.10 -6.87
C LEU A 1 19.19 -32.40 -5.75
N TYR A 2 20.54 -32.33 -5.80
CA TYR A 2 21.37 -31.73 -4.75
C TYR A 2 21.20 -30.20 -4.63
N LYS A 3 21.01 -29.46 -5.72
CA LYS A 3 20.79 -27.99 -5.67
C LYS A 3 19.42 -27.56 -5.08
N HIS A 4 18.42 -28.46 -5.08
CA HIS A 4 17.11 -28.17 -4.47
C HIS A 4 17.12 -28.35 -2.95
N VAL A 5 17.96 -29.21 -2.42
CA VAL A 5 18.08 -29.46 -0.98
C VAL A 5 18.85 -28.30 -0.30
N GLU A 6 19.92 -27.77 -0.93
CA GLU A 6 20.63 -26.59 -0.41
C GLU A 6 19.75 -25.33 -0.34
N ASN A 7 18.88 -25.12 -1.32
CA ASN A 7 17.94 -23.99 -1.28
C ASN A 7 16.83 -24.14 -0.20
N PHE A 8 16.53 -25.35 0.24
CA PHE A 8 15.59 -25.59 1.33
C PHE A 8 16.22 -25.26 2.69
N PHE A 9 17.48 -25.66 2.92
CA PHE A 9 18.23 -25.36 4.14
C PHE A 9 18.57 -23.87 4.24
N ILE A 10 18.91 -23.19 3.13
CA ILE A 10 19.13 -21.72 3.12
C ILE A 10 17.84 -20.97 3.47
N ARG A 11 16.66 -21.48 3.12
CA ARG A 11 15.36 -20.90 3.52
C ARG A 11 15.06 -21.08 5.01
N GLU A 12 15.42 -22.21 5.60
CA GLU A 12 15.25 -22.41 7.05
C GLU A 12 16.19 -21.53 7.86
N ASP A 13 17.46 -21.38 7.45
CA ASP A 13 18.40 -20.45 8.08
C ASP A 13 17.99 -18.99 7.90
N PHE A 14 17.39 -18.60 6.76
CA PHE A 14 16.88 -17.25 6.55
C PHE A 14 15.63 -16.98 7.42
N MET A 15 14.79 -17.98 7.64
CA MET A 15 13.62 -17.89 8.54
C MET A 15 14.03 -17.91 10.02
N GLN A 16 15.12 -18.54 10.38
CA GLN A 16 15.63 -18.56 11.75
C GLN A 16 16.46 -17.32 12.11
N ASN A 17 17.18 -16.70 11.16
CA ASN A 17 18.00 -15.50 11.39
C ASN A 17 17.23 -14.18 11.29
N SER A 18 15.98 -14.16 10.79
CA SER A 18 15.11 -12.98 10.80
C SER A 18 14.17 -12.92 12.01
N LYS A 19 14.48 -13.58 13.13
CA LYS A 19 13.87 -13.31 14.43
C LYS A 19 14.36 -11.95 14.97
N HIS A 20 14.06 -10.85 14.29
CA HIS A 20 13.73 -9.63 15.02
C HIS A 20 12.54 -10.01 15.88
N GLN A 21 12.75 -10.04 17.19
CA GLN A 21 11.72 -10.35 18.16
C GLN A 21 10.59 -9.34 17.97
N GLU A 22 9.52 -9.77 17.31
CA GLU A 22 8.38 -8.89 17.02
C GLU A 22 7.83 -8.43 18.38
N LEU A 23 7.70 -7.11 18.56
CA LEU A 23 7.20 -6.55 19.81
C LEU A 23 5.83 -7.13 20.13
N THR A 24 5.59 -7.48 21.38
CA THR A 24 4.24 -7.88 21.80
C THR A 24 3.24 -6.72 21.64
N PRO A 25 1.94 -6.98 21.53
CA PRO A 25 0.93 -5.91 21.49
C PRO A 25 1.05 -4.93 22.67
N GLU A 26 1.41 -5.41 23.86
CA GLU A 26 1.64 -4.59 25.04
C GLU A 26 2.85 -3.67 24.85
N GLN A 27 3.96 -4.20 24.35
CA GLN A 27 5.17 -3.41 24.06
C GLN A 27 4.91 -2.37 22.96
N LYS A 28 4.14 -2.73 21.95
CA LYS A 28 3.72 -1.78 20.90
C LYS A 28 2.87 -0.66 21.49
N TRP A 29 1.92 -0.98 22.39
CA TRP A 29 1.11 0.02 23.07
C TRP A 29 1.96 1.00 23.89
N GLU A 30 2.90 0.51 24.68
CA GLU A 30 3.78 1.35 25.49
C GLU A 30 4.63 2.29 24.62
N GLN A 31 5.04 1.84 23.43
CA GLN A 31 5.84 2.62 22.48
C GLN A 31 5.01 3.44 21.49
N ALA A 32 3.70 3.24 21.46
CA ALA A 32 2.82 3.91 20.50
C ALA A 32 2.89 5.44 20.67
N THR A 33 3.03 6.13 19.56
CA THR A 33 3.04 7.59 19.44
C THR A 33 1.92 8.05 18.52
N LEU A 34 1.83 9.34 18.22
CA LEU A 34 0.87 9.83 17.23
C LEU A 34 1.12 9.28 15.81
N ALA A 35 2.30 8.73 15.53
CA ALA A 35 2.61 8.05 14.26
C ALA A 35 1.95 6.67 14.14
N ASP A 36 1.43 6.10 15.24
CA ASP A 36 0.60 4.89 15.19
C ASP A 36 -0.82 5.24 14.71
N SER A 37 -1.33 4.53 13.69
CA SER A 37 -2.61 4.85 13.06
C SER A 37 -3.80 4.73 14.03
N PHE A 38 -3.77 3.78 14.98
CA PHE A 38 -4.82 3.67 16.01
C PHE A 38 -4.80 4.88 16.95
N ILE A 39 -3.64 5.28 17.44
CA ILE A 39 -3.49 6.45 18.33
C ILE A 39 -3.86 7.73 17.57
N PHE A 40 -3.40 7.88 16.32
CA PHE A 40 -3.76 9.01 15.48
C PHE A 40 -5.28 9.15 15.34
N TYR A 41 -5.94 8.07 14.90
CA TYR A 41 -7.40 8.04 14.80
C TYR A 41 -8.08 8.40 16.12
N LYS A 42 -7.66 7.76 17.22
CA LYS A 42 -8.26 7.97 18.55
C LYS A 42 -8.14 9.41 19.01
N VAL A 43 -6.94 10.00 18.91
CA VAL A 43 -6.67 11.39 19.30
C VAL A 43 -7.47 12.36 18.45
N MET A 44 -7.45 12.21 17.12
CA MET A 44 -8.16 13.12 16.22
C MET A 44 -9.67 13.02 16.36
N LYS A 45 -10.20 11.83 16.63
CA LYS A 45 -11.63 11.60 16.89
C LYS A 45 -12.11 12.24 18.19
N ASP A 46 -11.33 12.09 19.26
CA ASP A 46 -11.69 12.61 20.57
C ASP A 46 -11.49 14.14 20.66
N HIS A 47 -10.67 14.71 19.78
CA HIS A 47 -10.33 16.13 19.73
C HIS A 47 -10.59 16.75 18.34
N PRO A 48 -11.86 16.95 17.93
CA PRO A 48 -12.19 17.49 16.60
C PRO A 48 -11.54 18.83 16.29
N ASP A 49 -11.38 19.70 17.29
CA ASP A 49 -10.69 21.00 17.10
C ASP A 49 -9.21 20.81 16.75
N ALA A 50 -8.54 19.83 17.35
CA ALA A 50 -7.16 19.51 16.99
C ALA A 50 -7.08 18.93 15.57
N CYS A 51 -8.06 18.09 15.18
CA CYS A 51 -8.15 17.57 13.83
C CYS A 51 -8.38 18.67 12.79
N LYS A 52 -9.31 19.60 13.05
CA LYS A 52 -9.53 20.79 12.22
C LYS A 52 -8.25 21.59 12.06
N LYS A 53 -7.55 21.88 13.18
CA LYS A 53 -6.29 22.61 13.20
C LYS A 53 -5.20 21.90 12.38
N LEU A 54 -5.14 20.56 12.44
CA LEU A 54 -4.23 19.77 11.60
C LEU A 54 -4.46 20.02 10.12
N LEU A 55 -5.72 19.92 9.67
CA LEU A 55 -6.06 20.16 8.28
C LEU A 55 -5.71 21.58 7.83
N GLU A 56 -5.98 22.58 8.67
CA GLU A 56 -5.64 23.97 8.40
C GLU A 56 -4.12 24.17 8.26
N ILE A 57 -3.32 23.51 9.13
CA ILE A 57 -1.84 23.55 9.06
C ILE A 57 -1.35 22.84 7.79
N LEU A 58 -1.84 21.65 7.50
CA LEU A 58 -1.34 20.85 6.37
C LEU A 58 -1.66 21.48 5.02
N LEU A 59 -2.88 22.03 4.86
CA LEU A 59 -3.40 22.47 3.58
C LEU A 59 -3.31 23.99 3.34
N ASP A 60 -2.91 24.79 4.34
CA ASP A 60 -2.89 26.26 4.30
C ASP A 60 -4.25 26.86 3.96
N ILE A 61 -5.34 26.28 4.49
CA ILE A 61 -6.72 26.73 4.28
C ILE A 61 -7.41 27.05 5.61
N LYS A 62 -8.50 27.79 5.52
CA LYS A 62 -9.45 27.95 6.64
C LYS A 62 -10.59 26.97 6.48
N ILE A 63 -10.98 26.35 7.59
CA ILE A 63 -12.10 25.40 7.64
C ILE A 63 -13.12 25.91 8.66
N ASP A 64 -14.37 26.09 8.26
CA ASP A 64 -15.38 26.63 9.16
C ASP A 64 -15.81 25.58 10.19
N THR A 65 -16.35 24.48 9.72
CA THR A 65 -16.84 23.37 10.55
C THR A 65 -16.40 22.04 9.99
N ILE A 66 -16.22 21.08 10.88
CA ILE A 66 -15.97 19.68 10.50
C ILE A 66 -16.97 18.75 11.18
N GLN A 67 -17.36 17.72 10.47
CA GLN A 67 -18.07 16.57 11.00
C GLN A 67 -17.20 15.35 10.76
N MET A 68 -16.84 14.68 11.83
CA MET A 68 -16.08 13.43 11.72
C MET A 68 -17.03 12.29 11.52
N SER A 69 -16.84 11.54 10.46
CA SER A 69 -17.54 10.29 10.26
C SER A 69 -16.93 9.22 11.16
N THR A 70 -17.77 8.57 11.95
CA THR A 70 -17.34 7.51 12.85
C THR A 70 -17.16 6.22 12.05
N GLU A 71 -15.94 5.68 11.96
CA GLU A 71 -15.62 4.33 11.44
C GLU A 71 -16.47 3.92 10.21
N GLU A 72 -16.52 4.76 9.18
CA GLU A 72 -17.17 4.37 7.94
C GLU A 72 -16.25 3.38 7.21
N THR A 73 -16.54 2.09 7.40
CA THR A 73 -16.16 1.11 6.41
C THR A 73 -17.11 1.33 5.22
N ILE A 74 -16.61 1.99 4.18
CA ILE A 74 -17.39 2.17 2.95
C ILE A 74 -17.41 0.83 2.23
N PHE A 75 -18.51 0.09 2.39
CA PHE A 75 -18.78 -1.12 1.61
C PHE A 75 -19.58 -0.74 0.37
N LEU A 76 -18.93 -0.71 -0.77
CA LEU A 76 -19.60 -0.50 -2.06
C LEU A 76 -20.33 -1.77 -2.53
N ASP A 77 -19.78 -2.94 -2.19
CA ASP A 77 -20.29 -4.27 -2.54
C ASP A 77 -19.69 -5.26 -1.52
N PRO A 78 -20.46 -6.26 -1.04
CA PRO A 78 -19.94 -7.33 -0.19
C PRO A 78 -18.75 -8.12 -0.80
N GLN A 79 -18.63 -8.12 -2.14
CA GLN A 79 -17.53 -8.76 -2.86
C GLN A 79 -16.37 -7.81 -3.20
N ALA A 80 -16.58 -6.49 -3.05
CA ALA A 80 -15.54 -5.50 -3.27
C ALA A 80 -14.61 -5.39 -2.04
N LYS A 81 -13.36 -4.97 -2.28
CA LYS A 81 -12.44 -4.65 -1.19
C LYS A 81 -13.00 -3.49 -0.38
N GLY A 82 -13.45 -3.74 0.84
CA GLY A 82 -13.92 -2.70 1.77
C GLY A 82 -12.82 -1.67 2.03
N ILE A 83 -13.22 -0.41 2.18
CA ILE A 83 -12.33 0.67 2.56
C ILE A 83 -12.56 0.99 4.03
N ARG A 84 -11.50 0.97 4.81
CA ARG A 84 -11.46 1.53 6.15
C ARG A 84 -10.56 2.76 6.08
N LEU A 85 -11.16 3.95 6.18
CA LEU A 85 -10.43 5.20 6.29
C LEU A 85 -10.04 5.42 7.75
N ASP A 86 -8.78 5.83 8.01
CA ASP A 86 -8.37 6.22 9.35
C ASP A 86 -9.23 7.39 9.83
N LEU A 87 -9.39 8.42 9.00
CA LEU A 87 -10.29 9.55 9.26
C LEU A 87 -11.00 9.97 7.99
N CYS A 88 -12.34 10.02 8.03
CA CYS A 88 -13.16 10.70 7.03
C CYS A 88 -13.81 11.93 7.66
N ILE A 89 -13.55 13.12 7.09
CA ILE A 89 -13.94 14.40 7.66
C ILE A 89 -14.74 15.15 6.62
N LYS A 90 -15.99 15.49 6.95
CA LYS A 90 -16.91 16.23 6.07
C LYS A 90 -16.97 17.69 6.54
N GLY A 91 -16.51 18.61 5.69
CA GLY A 91 -16.71 20.05 5.83
C GLY A 91 -17.98 20.51 5.11
N SER A 92 -18.23 21.83 5.08
CA SER A 92 -19.36 22.41 4.36
C SER A 92 -19.30 22.15 2.85
N ASP A 93 -18.15 22.42 2.23
CA ASP A 93 -17.90 22.35 0.80
C ASP A 93 -16.76 21.38 0.42
N LYS A 94 -16.11 20.77 1.41
CA LYS A 94 -14.95 19.89 1.25
C LYS A 94 -15.14 18.57 2.00
N ILE A 95 -14.44 17.52 1.51
CA ILE A 95 -14.31 16.24 2.20
C ILE A 95 -12.84 15.84 2.23
N PHE A 96 -12.43 15.27 3.35
CA PHE A 96 -11.03 14.88 3.58
C PHE A 96 -10.95 13.43 4.03
N ALA A 97 -10.09 12.64 3.39
CA ALA A 97 -9.59 11.38 3.94
C ALA A 97 -8.17 11.63 4.45
N VAL A 98 -7.89 11.32 5.70
CA VAL A 98 -6.56 11.48 6.30
C VAL A 98 -6.08 10.14 6.82
N GLU A 99 -4.90 9.74 6.37
CA GLU A 99 -4.27 8.47 6.67
C GLU A 99 -2.89 8.66 7.28
N MET A 100 -2.62 8.00 8.41
CA MET A 100 -1.29 7.90 9.00
C MET A 100 -0.56 6.67 8.45
N GLN A 101 0.55 6.87 7.76
CA GLN A 101 1.29 5.81 7.08
C GLN A 101 2.70 5.65 7.67
N ALA A 102 2.82 4.75 8.65
CA ALA A 102 4.08 4.47 9.32
C ALA A 102 5.02 3.57 8.51
N LEU A 103 4.48 2.72 7.62
CA LEU A 103 5.25 1.77 6.82
C LEU A 103 5.18 2.15 5.33
N ASP A 104 6.28 1.95 4.60
CA ASP A 104 6.29 2.07 3.15
C ASP A 104 5.52 0.90 2.53
N THR A 105 4.35 1.20 1.96
CA THR A 105 3.59 0.26 1.14
C THR A 105 3.59 0.79 -0.29
N LYS A 106 4.05 -0.02 -1.23
CA LYS A 106 4.21 0.38 -2.64
C LYS A 106 2.91 0.76 -3.36
N GLU A 107 1.75 0.58 -2.70
CA GLU A 107 0.41 0.75 -3.30
C GLU A 107 -0.29 2.07 -2.89
N LEU A 108 0.43 3.02 -2.27
CA LEU A 108 -0.20 4.26 -1.79
C LEU A 108 -0.82 5.11 -2.92
N PRO A 109 -0.23 5.24 -4.11
CA PRO A 109 -0.87 5.97 -5.22
C PRO A 109 -2.19 5.33 -5.65
N GLU A 110 -2.25 3.99 -5.76
CA GLU A 110 -3.46 3.25 -6.09
C GLU A 110 -4.51 3.34 -4.96
N ARG A 111 -4.08 3.26 -3.70
CA ARG A 111 -4.95 3.49 -2.54
C ARG A 111 -5.53 4.89 -2.55
N ALA A 112 -4.74 5.92 -2.85
CA ALA A 112 -5.22 7.29 -2.94
C ALA A 112 -6.32 7.44 -4.00
N ARG A 113 -6.15 6.79 -5.17
CA ARG A 113 -7.16 6.75 -6.23
C ARG A 113 -8.43 6.02 -5.76
N TYR A 114 -8.27 4.88 -5.11
CA TYR A 114 -9.38 4.06 -4.64
C TYR A 114 -10.19 4.77 -3.55
N TYR A 115 -9.52 5.44 -2.60
CA TYR A 115 -10.16 6.23 -1.54
C TYR A 115 -10.93 7.42 -2.12
N GLN A 116 -10.35 8.11 -3.10
CA GLN A 116 -11.04 9.18 -3.81
C GLN A 116 -12.35 8.70 -4.42
N SER A 117 -12.32 7.59 -5.16
CA SER A 117 -13.50 7.03 -5.81
C SER A 117 -14.58 6.63 -4.79
N ALA A 118 -14.18 6.07 -3.67
CA ALA A 118 -15.13 5.66 -2.64
C ALA A 118 -15.80 6.85 -1.95
N MET A 119 -15.04 7.91 -1.65
CA MET A 119 -15.62 9.15 -1.12
C MET A 119 -16.63 9.77 -2.09
N ASP A 120 -16.34 9.75 -3.39
CA ASP A 120 -17.23 10.29 -4.42
C ASP A 120 -18.53 9.48 -4.53
N ILE A 121 -18.44 8.15 -4.45
CA ILE A 121 -19.63 7.26 -4.47
C ILE A 121 -20.47 7.44 -3.19
N ASP A 122 -19.84 7.60 -2.03
CA ASP A 122 -20.56 7.84 -0.76
C ASP A 122 -21.28 9.20 -0.73
N MET A 123 -20.74 10.19 -1.45
CA MET A 123 -21.32 11.54 -1.49
C MET A 123 -22.57 11.68 -2.33
N LEU A 124 -22.65 11.00 -3.49
CA LEU A 124 -23.74 11.16 -4.43
C LEU A 124 -24.76 10.04 -4.32
N LYS A 125 -26.03 10.43 -4.18
CA LYS A 125 -27.17 9.52 -4.26
C LYS A 125 -27.69 9.41 -5.68
N SER A 126 -28.45 8.34 -5.94
CA SER A 126 -29.11 8.17 -7.25
C SER A 126 -29.99 9.38 -7.59
N GLY A 127 -29.77 9.96 -8.77
CA GLY A 127 -30.51 11.14 -9.26
C GLY A 127 -29.88 12.49 -8.94
N GLU A 128 -28.83 12.53 -8.11
CA GLU A 128 -28.09 13.78 -7.84
C GLU A 128 -27.14 14.14 -9.00
N LEU A 129 -26.88 15.44 -9.18
CA LEU A 129 -26.00 15.94 -10.24
C LEU A 129 -24.53 15.81 -9.82
N TYR A 130 -23.63 15.45 -10.74
CA TYR A 130 -22.19 15.40 -10.49
C TYR A 130 -21.59 16.73 -10.02
N SER A 131 -22.22 17.87 -10.35
CA SER A 131 -21.81 19.19 -9.85
C SER A 131 -21.93 19.36 -8.33
N GLN A 132 -22.69 18.48 -7.67
CA GLN A 132 -22.87 18.45 -6.21
C GLN A 132 -21.72 17.75 -5.48
N LEU A 133 -20.81 17.07 -6.21
CA LEU A 133 -19.57 16.56 -5.62
C LEU A 133 -18.80 17.69 -4.95
N LYS A 134 -18.39 17.49 -3.70
CA LYS A 134 -17.58 18.47 -2.96
C LYS A 134 -16.13 18.43 -3.45
N GLU A 135 -15.36 19.46 -3.12
CA GLU A 135 -13.92 19.40 -3.24
C GLU A 135 -13.37 18.31 -2.31
N SER A 136 -12.54 17.41 -2.84
CA SER A 136 -12.08 16.24 -2.09
C SER A 136 -10.56 16.16 -2.02
N HIS A 137 -10.08 15.85 -0.81
CA HIS A 137 -8.66 15.74 -0.49
C HIS A 137 -8.36 14.38 0.12
N VAL A 138 -7.46 13.62 -0.51
CA VAL A 138 -6.87 12.42 0.09
C VAL A 138 -5.48 12.79 0.60
N ILE A 139 -5.27 12.64 1.90
CA ILE A 139 -4.08 13.11 2.62
C ILE A 139 -3.38 11.90 3.26
N PHE A 140 -2.15 11.64 2.86
CA PHE A 140 -1.27 10.69 3.53
C PHE A 140 -0.20 11.44 4.31
N ILE A 141 -0.04 11.10 5.58
CA ILE A 141 1.07 11.53 6.44
C ILE A 141 2.02 10.34 6.53
N CYS A 142 3.13 10.42 5.80
CA CYS A 142 4.09 9.34 5.64
C CYS A 142 5.35 9.61 6.48
N ILE A 143 5.90 8.57 7.11
CA ILE A 143 7.21 8.67 7.75
C ILE A 143 8.29 8.76 6.68
N ASN A 144 8.27 7.87 5.68
CA ASN A 144 9.29 7.74 4.64
C ASN A 144 8.82 8.32 3.29
N ASP A 145 9.76 8.75 2.46
CA ASP A 145 9.50 9.28 1.12
C ASP A 145 9.27 8.14 0.10
N ILE A 146 8.01 7.82 -0.12
CA ILE A 146 7.59 6.77 -1.07
C ILE A 146 7.95 7.09 -2.53
N PHE A 147 8.13 8.37 -2.88
CA PHE A 147 8.49 8.82 -4.23
C PHE A 147 9.99 8.96 -4.43
N LYS A 148 10.78 8.95 -3.34
CA LYS A 148 12.26 9.02 -3.36
C LYS A 148 12.83 10.24 -4.11
N GLN A 149 12.08 11.34 -4.17
CA GLN A 149 12.53 12.61 -4.78
C GLN A 149 13.01 13.62 -3.73
N GLY A 150 12.90 13.28 -2.46
CA GLY A 150 13.40 14.09 -1.36
C GLY A 150 12.56 15.34 -1.07
N LEU A 151 11.32 15.44 -1.55
CA LEU A 151 10.44 16.56 -1.21
C LEU A 151 9.71 16.28 0.12
N PRO A 152 9.45 17.33 0.92
CA PRO A 152 8.68 17.20 2.15
C PRO A 152 7.17 17.10 1.90
N ILE A 153 6.70 17.56 0.74
CA ILE A 153 5.30 17.61 0.36
C ILE A 153 5.17 17.29 -1.12
N TYR A 154 4.28 16.37 -1.45
CA TYR A 154 3.85 16.10 -2.82
C TYR A 154 2.36 16.38 -2.94
N THR A 155 1.97 17.25 -3.85
CA THR A 155 0.57 17.56 -4.14
C THR A 155 0.28 17.24 -5.59
N PHE A 156 -0.67 16.33 -5.81
CA PHE A 156 -1.07 15.90 -7.14
C PHE A 156 -2.46 16.42 -7.49
N LYS A 157 -2.56 17.05 -8.66
CA LYS A 157 -3.80 17.49 -9.31
C LYS A 157 -3.79 17.04 -10.77
N ASN A 158 -4.97 16.91 -11.36
CA ASN A 158 -5.10 16.53 -12.76
C ASN A 158 -4.88 17.76 -13.66
N ILE A 159 -3.89 17.67 -14.55
CA ILE A 159 -3.57 18.68 -15.57
C ILE A 159 -3.52 18.03 -16.95
N CYS A 160 -3.81 18.81 -17.99
CA CYS A 160 -3.69 18.39 -19.37
C CYS A 160 -2.22 18.08 -19.70
N GLN A 161 -1.97 16.91 -20.26
CA GLN A 161 -0.61 16.46 -20.57
C GLN A 161 -0.02 17.19 -21.79
N GLU A 162 -0.86 17.65 -22.72
CA GLU A 162 -0.44 18.27 -23.96
C GLU A 162 0.18 19.67 -23.74
N ASP A 163 -0.30 20.42 -22.76
CA ASP A 163 0.21 21.76 -22.47
C ASP A 163 0.87 21.88 -21.08
N ASN A 164 0.70 20.89 -20.21
CA ASN A 164 1.17 20.84 -18.81
C ASN A 164 0.73 22.06 -17.95
N LYS A 165 -0.37 22.71 -18.30
CA LYS A 165 -0.86 23.91 -17.64
C LYS A 165 -2.35 23.91 -17.38
N THR A 166 -3.19 23.45 -18.32
CA THR A 166 -4.65 23.47 -18.21
C THR A 166 -5.12 22.49 -17.15
N PRO A 167 -5.70 22.96 -16.00
CA PRO A 167 -6.21 22.08 -14.97
C PRO A 167 -7.53 21.44 -15.43
N LEU A 168 -7.77 20.17 -15.04
CA LEU A 168 -9.04 19.49 -15.28
C LEU A 168 -10.19 20.11 -14.47
N ASN A 169 -9.88 20.73 -13.32
CA ASN A 169 -10.85 21.35 -12.40
C ASN A 169 -11.90 20.37 -11.86
N ASP A 170 -11.53 19.12 -11.70
CA ASP A 170 -12.35 18.06 -11.13
C ASP A 170 -12.50 18.12 -9.60
N ARG A 171 -11.89 19.14 -8.98
CA ARG A 171 -11.91 19.42 -7.54
C ARG A 171 -11.36 18.27 -6.68
N THR A 172 -10.46 17.45 -7.25
CA THR A 172 -9.77 16.39 -6.49
C THR A 172 -8.31 16.74 -6.27
N THR A 173 -7.80 16.46 -5.08
CA THR A 173 -6.38 16.67 -4.76
C THR A 173 -5.87 15.53 -3.87
N LYS A 174 -4.66 15.07 -4.15
CA LYS A 174 -3.96 14.08 -3.33
C LYS A 174 -2.71 14.70 -2.75
N HIS A 175 -2.53 14.56 -1.43
CA HIS A 175 -1.41 15.13 -0.69
C HIS A 175 -0.63 14.04 0.02
N PHE A 176 0.69 14.11 -0.06
CA PHE A 176 1.58 13.25 0.69
C PHE A 176 2.55 14.15 1.47
N PHE A 177 2.49 14.10 2.79
CA PHE A 177 3.36 14.84 3.70
C PHE A 177 4.41 13.88 4.23
N ILE A 178 5.69 14.19 4.03
CA ILE A 178 6.81 13.28 4.29
C ILE A 178 7.59 13.75 5.52
N ALA A 179 7.48 13.02 6.63
CA ALA A 179 8.06 13.43 7.90
C ALA A 179 9.60 13.43 7.87
N GLU A 180 10.26 12.45 7.24
CA GLU A 180 11.73 12.39 7.14
C GLU A 180 12.35 13.58 6.39
N ASN A 181 11.56 14.25 5.54
CA ASN A 181 12.00 15.41 4.77
C ASN A 181 11.54 16.76 5.38
N CYS A 182 10.98 16.77 6.59
CA CYS A 182 10.37 17.97 7.21
C CYS A 182 11.34 19.16 7.35
N ASP A 183 12.64 18.91 7.48
CA ASP A 183 13.66 19.98 7.58
C ASP A 183 13.76 20.84 6.32
N LYS A 184 13.26 20.35 5.19
CA LYS A 184 13.20 21.08 3.92
C LYS A 184 12.03 22.05 3.83
N ILE A 185 11.12 22.08 4.81
CA ILE A 185 10.06 23.08 4.93
C ILE A 185 10.67 24.34 5.53
N LEU A 186 10.75 25.40 4.73
CA LEU A 186 11.50 26.62 5.11
C LEU A 186 10.61 27.72 5.69
N LYS A 187 9.31 27.75 5.38
CA LYS A 187 8.42 28.89 5.65
C LYS A 187 7.28 28.63 6.62
N ASP A 188 6.97 27.37 6.92
CA ASP A 188 5.85 27.00 7.76
C ASP A 188 6.35 26.21 8.98
N GLU A 189 6.59 26.92 10.06
CA GLU A 189 7.12 26.35 11.30
C GLU A 189 6.13 25.39 11.96
N GLU A 190 4.82 25.61 11.87
CA GLU A 190 3.81 24.71 12.46
C GLU A 190 3.74 23.38 11.70
N LYS A 191 3.75 23.42 10.36
CA LYS A 191 3.78 22.24 9.50
C LYS A 191 5.06 21.43 9.71
N LYS A 192 6.20 22.14 9.74
CA LYS A 192 7.51 21.53 10.04
C LYS A 192 7.52 20.89 11.43
N ALA A 193 7.04 21.60 12.44
CA ALA A 193 6.98 21.11 13.82
C ALA A 193 6.08 19.89 13.96
N PHE A 194 4.93 19.86 13.27
CA PHE A 194 4.04 18.71 13.26
C PHE A 194 4.71 17.47 12.62
N LEU A 195 5.29 17.62 11.43
CA LEU A 195 5.97 16.47 10.76
C LEU A 195 7.20 16.00 11.55
N ASN A 196 7.95 16.92 12.17
CA ASN A 196 9.04 16.55 13.08
C ASN A 196 8.51 15.81 14.31
N PHE A 197 7.36 16.22 14.85
CA PHE A 197 6.72 15.52 15.97
C PHE A 197 6.31 14.10 15.60
N ILE A 198 5.73 13.88 14.42
CA ILE A 198 5.44 12.54 13.90
C ILE A 198 6.71 11.68 13.82
N LEU A 199 7.81 12.24 13.34
CA LEU A 199 9.07 11.53 13.15
C LEU A 199 9.79 11.19 14.47
N THR A 200 9.83 12.15 15.40
CA THR A 200 10.72 12.09 16.59
C THR A 200 9.98 12.03 17.94
N ASN A 201 8.67 12.16 17.93
CA ASN A 201 7.82 12.35 19.12
C ASN A 201 8.24 13.56 19.99
N THR A 202 8.93 14.56 19.40
CA THR A 202 9.41 15.74 20.11
C THR A 202 8.50 16.94 19.85
N ALA A 203 7.74 17.36 20.85
CA ALA A 203 6.81 18.48 20.75
C ALA A 203 7.52 19.84 20.91
N LYS A 204 7.43 20.72 19.92
CA LYS A 204 8.11 22.03 19.90
C LYS A 204 7.14 23.22 19.97
N THR A 205 5.99 23.14 19.31
CA THR A 205 4.96 24.18 19.30
C THR A 205 3.87 23.91 20.31
N LYS A 206 2.99 24.89 20.54
CA LYS A 206 1.83 24.68 21.41
C LYS A 206 0.96 23.54 20.88
N TYR A 207 0.70 23.55 19.57
CA TYR A 207 -0.13 22.52 18.95
C TYR A 207 0.45 21.10 19.13
N THR A 208 1.75 20.91 18.90
CA THR A 208 2.38 19.60 19.09
C THR A 208 2.46 19.17 20.56
N LYS A 209 2.54 20.12 21.51
CA LYS A 209 2.45 19.84 22.95
C LYS A 209 1.05 19.37 23.34
N ASP A 210 0.02 20.08 22.87
CA ASP A 210 -1.37 19.67 23.07
C ASP A 210 -1.62 18.26 22.51
N LEU A 211 -1.08 17.95 21.32
CA LEU A 211 -1.15 16.60 20.74
C LEU A 211 -0.43 15.53 21.59
N LEU A 212 0.74 15.85 22.13
CA LEU A 212 1.47 14.94 23.02
C LEU A 212 0.65 14.64 24.27
N ASP A 213 0.07 15.66 24.89
CA ASP A 213 -0.79 15.50 26.06
C ASP A 213 -2.03 14.64 25.73
N TYR A 214 -2.62 14.80 24.56
CA TYR A 214 -3.75 13.97 24.12
C TYR A 214 -3.35 12.50 23.91
N VAL A 215 -2.17 12.25 23.35
CA VAL A 215 -1.63 10.88 23.21
C VAL A 215 -1.44 10.24 24.58
N GLU A 216 -0.78 10.93 25.52
CA GLU A 216 -0.55 10.41 26.87
C GLU A 216 -1.88 10.15 27.60
N ASN A 217 -2.83 11.06 27.51
CA ASN A 217 -4.16 10.86 28.09
C ASN A 217 -4.90 9.67 27.46
N ALA A 218 -4.85 9.51 26.12
CA ALA A 218 -5.46 8.37 25.45
C ALA A 218 -4.86 7.03 25.92
N LYS A 219 -3.55 6.99 26.21
CA LYS A 219 -2.84 5.81 26.72
C LYS A 219 -3.23 5.44 28.15
N GLN A 220 -3.68 6.40 28.98
CA GLN A 220 -4.15 6.13 30.35
C GLN A 220 -5.56 5.49 30.37
N ILE A 221 -6.31 5.56 29.29
CA ILE A 221 -7.68 5.04 29.23
C ILE A 221 -7.64 3.52 29.02
N THR A 222 -8.09 2.75 29.98
CA THR A 222 -8.14 1.27 29.91
C THR A 222 -8.90 0.76 28.69
N GLU A 223 -10.00 1.40 28.33
CA GLU A 223 -10.79 1.05 27.14
C GLU A 223 -10.01 1.25 25.83
N SER A 224 -9.18 2.31 25.75
CA SER A 224 -8.30 2.55 24.59
C SER A 224 -7.28 1.43 24.44
N ARG A 225 -6.65 1.03 25.55
CA ARG A 225 -5.71 -0.11 25.57
C ARG A 225 -6.38 -1.39 25.12
N ARG A 226 -7.58 -1.70 25.64
CA ARG A 226 -8.33 -2.91 25.25
C ARG A 226 -8.62 -2.93 23.76
N LYS A 227 -9.12 -1.83 23.20
CA LYS A 227 -9.41 -1.69 21.77
C LYS A 227 -8.16 -1.81 20.91
N TYR A 228 -7.03 -1.26 21.36
CA TYR A 228 -5.75 -1.42 20.68
C TYR A 228 -5.31 -2.88 20.60
N MET A 229 -5.44 -3.63 21.72
CA MET A 229 -5.11 -5.06 21.74
C MET A 229 -6.00 -5.88 20.80
N GLU A 230 -7.29 -5.56 20.72
CA GLU A 230 -8.22 -6.19 19.79
C GLU A 230 -7.83 -5.87 18.32
N TRP A 231 -7.49 -4.62 18.04
CA TRP A 231 -7.07 -4.15 16.73
C TRP A 231 -5.73 -4.80 16.29
N GLU A 232 -4.73 -4.86 17.16
CA GLU A 232 -3.45 -5.54 16.85
C GLU A 232 -3.66 -7.04 16.60
N ARG A 233 -4.55 -7.68 17.36
CA ARG A 233 -4.90 -9.08 17.13
C ARG A 233 -5.55 -9.28 15.77
N GLN A 234 -6.49 -8.44 15.39
CA GLN A 234 -7.13 -8.50 14.07
C GLN A 234 -6.12 -8.30 12.94
N ARG A 235 -5.24 -7.33 13.07
CA ARG A 235 -4.16 -7.12 12.10
C ARG A 235 -3.22 -8.32 11.96
N ALA A 236 -2.93 -9.00 13.05
CA ALA A 236 -2.11 -10.21 13.01
C ALA A 236 -2.83 -11.34 12.23
N TYR A 237 -4.12 -11.54 12.46
CA TYR A 237 -4.93 -12.50 11.68
C TYR A 237 -4.98 -12.13 10.20
N ASP A 238 -5.25 -10.86 9.87
CA ASP A 238 -5.33 -10.41 8.47
C ASP A 238 -3.99 -10.59 7.75
N ARG A 239 -2.88 -10.32 8.43
CA ARG A 239 -1.53 -10.54 7.89
C ARG A 239 -1.25 -12.02 7.64
N GLN A 240 -1.60 -12.89 8.60
CA GLN A 240 -1.43 -14.32 8.45
C GLN A 240 -2.28 -14.87 7.30
N ALA A 241 -3.55 -14.50 7.23
CA ALA A 241 -4.44 -14.89 6.14
C ALA A 241 -3.93 -14.44 4.77
N GLY A 242 -3.41 -13.20 4.68
CA GLY A 242 -2.79 -12.70 3.46
C GLY A 242 -1.54 -13.47 3.05
N LEU A 243 -0.69 -13.85 4.02
CA LEU A 243 0.49 -14.66 3.76
C LEU A 243 0.13 -16.06 3.26
N GLU A 244 -0.84 -16.71 3.92
CA GLU A 244 -1.31 -18.04 3.52
C GLU A 244 -1.93 -18.03 2.12
N ALA A 245 -2.76 -17.02 1.81
CA ALA A 245 -3.33 -16.85 0.48
C ALA A 245 -2.25 -16.60 -0.59
N GLY A 246 -1.26 -15.77 -0.28
CA GLY A 246 -0.13 -15.50 -1.17
C GLY A 246 0.74 -16.75 -1.44
N LEU A 247 1.01 -17.53 -0.40
CA LEU A 247 1.76 -18.78 -0.53
C LEU A 247 0.98 -19.82 -1.36
N ALA A 248 -0.32 -19.96 -1.12
CA ALA A 248 -1.18 -20.89 -1.88
C ALA A 248 -1.19 -20.53 -3.38
N LYS A 249 -1.39 -19.25 -3.69
CA LYS A 249 -1.38 -18.73 -5.07
C LYS A 249 -0.02 -18.92 -5.73
N GLY A 250 1.07 -18.57 -5.05
CA GLY A 250 2.42 -18.75 -5.58
C GLY A 250 2.79 -20.21 -5.83
N LEU A 251 2.31 -21.12 -4.98
CA LEU A 251 2.49 -22.55 -5.17
C LEU A 251 1.71 -23.05 -6.40
N GLU A 252 0.47 -22.64 -6.56
CA GLU A 252 -0.38 -23.00 -7.71
C GLU A 252 0.24 -22.50 -9.03
N GLU A 253 0.66 -21.24 -9.08
CA GLU A 253 1.31 -20.64 -10.24
C GLU A 253 2.63 -21.36 -10.57
N GLY A 254 3.49 -21.59 -9.57
CA GLY A 254 4.76 -22.29 -9.76
C GLY A 254 4.59 -23.76 -10.22
N LEU A 255 3.56 -24.45 -9.71
CA LEU A 255 3.25 -25.80 -10.20
C LEU A 255 2.72 -25.81 -11.63
N ALA A 256 1.92 -24.82 -12.01
CA ALA A 256 1.43 -24.67 -13.39
C ALA A 256 2.57 -24.38 -14.36
N GLU A 257 3.45 -23.43 -14.05
CA GLU A 257 4.65 -23.12 -14.83
C GLU A 257 5.58 -24.33 -14.95
N GLY A 258 5.93 -24.94 -13.82
CA GLY A 258 6.80 -26.13 -13.82
C GLY A 258 6.26 -27.30 -14.63
N ARG A 259 4.92 -27.51 -14.66
CA ARG A 259 4.28 -28.52 -15.53
C ARG A 259 4.35 -28.15 -17.01
N LEU A 260 4.24 -26.88 -17.37
CA LEU A 260 4.37 -26.41 -18.75
C LEU A 260 5.81 -26.56 -19.23
N GLU A 261 6.77 -26.08 -18.44
CA GLU A 261 8.19 -26.18 -18.73
C GLU A 261 8.65 -27.67 -18.81
N GLY A 262 8.26 -28.50 -17.86
CA GLY A 262 8.57 -29.92 -17.88
C GLY A 262 8.02 -30.65 -19.11
N ARG A 263 6.80 -30.32 -19.53
CA ARG A 263 6.24 -30.88 -20.78
C ARG A 263 6.98 -30.40 -22.02
N HIS A 264 7.35 -29.14 -22.05
CA HIS A 264 8.14 -28.56 -23.16
C HIS A 264 9.51 -29.21 -23.25
N ASN A 265 10.22 -29.35 -22.14
CA ASN A 265 11.54 -30.00 -22.07
C ASN A 265 11.48 -31.47 -22.49
N ALA A 266 10.45 -32.22 -22.08
CA ALA A 266 10.24 -33.61 -22.51
C ALA A 266 10.00 -33.71 -24.03
N ARG A 267 9.30 -32.75 -24.64
CA ARG A 267 9.13 -32.64 -26.11
C ARG A 267 10.46 -32.40 -26.83
N ILE A 268 11.27 -31.47 -26.28
CA ILE A 268 12.61 -31.18 -26.81
C ILE A 268 13.48 -32.45 -26.75
N GLU A 269 13.54 -33.11 -25.61
CA GLU A 269 14.31 -34.36 -25.43
C GLU A 269 13.84 -35.45 -26.43
N SER A 270 12.55 -35.59 -26.62
CA SER A 270 11.98 -36.53 -27.60
C SER A 270 12.40 -36.17 -29.05
N ALA A 271 12.34 -34.87 -29.41
CA ALA A 271 12.74 -34.40 -30.71
C ALA A 271 14.27 -34.62 -30.95
N GLU A 272 15.09 -34.29 -29.97
CA GLU A 272 16.54 -34.55 -30.04
C GLU A 272 16.88 -36.02 -30.26
N ASN A 273 16.18 -36.92 -29.57
CA ASN A 273 16.37 -38.36 -29.71
C ASN A 273 15.98 -38.86 -31.12
N LEU A 274 14.86 -38.39 -31.66
CA LEU A 274 14.42 -38.71 -33.03
C LEU A 274 15.41 -38.19 -34.06
N ILE A 275 15.93 -36.98 -33.92
CA ILE A 275 16.96 -36.39 -34.81
C ILE A 275 18.23 -37.20 -34.75
N LYS A 276 18.76 -37.52 -33.56
CA LYS A 276 19.97 -38.33 -33.37
C LYS A 276 19.87 -39.74 -33.95
N MET A 277 18.68 -40.34 -33.91
CA MET A 277 18.39 -41.67 -34.47
C MET A 277 18.09 -41.60 -35.97
N ASN A 278 18.01 -40.43 -36.59
CA ASN A 278 17.66 -40.22 -37.98
C ASN A 278 16.29 -40.80 -38.35
N ILE A 279 15.32 -40.70 -37.43
CA ILE A 279 13.96 -41.21 -37.57
C ILE A 279 13.00 -40.12 -38.01
N GLY A 280 12.52 -40.15 -39.26
CA GLY A 280 11.57 -39.21 -39.80
C GLY A 280 12.17 -37.91 -40.37
N THR A 281 11.34 -37.11 -41.05
CA THR A 281 11.70 -35.77 -41.49
C THR A 281 11.49 -34.76 -40.36
N LEU A 282 12.03 -33.56 -40.47
CA LEU A 282 11.88 -32.48 -39.47
C LEU A 282 10.39 -32.13 -39.28
N GLU A 283 9.58 -32.14 -40.31
CA GLU A 283 8.14 -31.95 -40.27
C GLU A 283 7.44 -33.05 -39.48
N GLN A 284 7.81 -34.33 -39.73
CA GLN A 284 7.27 -35.47 -38.99
C GLN A 284 7.64 -35.44 -37.52
N ILE A 285 8.85 -35.00 -37.19
CA ILE A 285 9.32 -34.82 -35.79
C ILE A 285 8.56 -33.67 -35.12
N SER A 286 8.32 -32.56 -35.80
CA SER A 286 7.49 -31.45 -35.32
C SER A 286 6.08 -31.92 -34.99
N GLU A 287 5.42 -32.69 -35.91
CA GLU A 287 4.07 -33.25 -35.68
C GLU A 287 4.05 -34.24 -34.51
N ALA A 288 5.03 -35.16 -34.44
CA ALA A 288 5.09 -36.19 -33.41
C ALA A 288 5.37 -35.61 -32.01
N THR A 289 6.16 -34.56 -31.87
CA THR A 289 6.54 -33.95 -30.60
C THR A 289 5.65 -32.79 -30.19
N GLY A 290 4.96 -32.16 -31.15
CA GLY A 290 4.16 -30.96 -30.95
C GLY A 290 5.03 -29.70 -30.68
N LEU A 291 6.31 -29.73 -31.11
CA LEU A 291 7.16 -28.56 -31.22
C LEU A 291 6.91 -27.86 -32.55
N SER A 292 7.18 -26.57 -32.64
CA SER A 292 7.15 -25.88 -33.93
C SER A 292 8.26 -26.39 -34.85
N LEU A 293 8.06 -26.28 -36.17
CA LEU A 293 9.08 -26.69 -37.14
C LEU A 293 10.40 -25.89 -36.95
N GLU A 294 10.29 -24.61 -36.61
CA GLU A 294 11.42 -23.72 -36.30
C GLU A 294 12.24 -24.25 -35.13
N GLU A 295 11.59 -24.67 -34.04
CA GLU A 295 12.26 -25.25 -32.87
C GLU A 295 12.98 -26.55 -33.24
N VAL A 296 12.36 -27.42 -34.04
CA VAL A 296 12.97 -28.69 -34.47
C VAL A 296 14.16 -28.44 -35.39
N GLU A 297 14.07 -27.47 -36.31
CA GLU A 297 15.18 -27.06 -37.17
C GLU A 297 16.37 -26.50 -36.37
N GLU A 298 16.11 -25.71 -35.33
CA GLU A 298 17.16 -25.20 -34.43
C GLU A 298 17.84 -26.34 -33.66
N LEU A 299 17.08 -27.30 -33.15
CA LEU A 299 17.62 -28.49 -32.49
C LEU A 299 18.49 -29.31 -33.43
N ALA A 300 18.03 -29.52 -34.68
CA ALA A 300 18.79 -30.24 -35.71
C ALA A 300 20.11 -29.53 -36.05
N LYS A 301 20.11 -28.20 -36.18
CA LYS A 301 21.34 -27.41 -36.39
C LYS A 301 22.33 -27.57 -35.21
N LYS A 302 21.85 -27.51 -33.99
CA LYS A 302 22.70 -27.67 -32.78
C LYS A 302 23.32 -29.08 -32.70
N ILE A 303 22.58 -30.11 -33.03
CA ILE A 303 23.05 -31.51 -33.00
C ILE A 303 24.06 -31.75 -34.09
N ASN A 304 23.86 -31.25 -35.34
CA ASN A 304 24.76 -31.44 -36.45
C ASN A 304 26.04 -30.59 -36.37
N VAL A 305 26.10 -29.56 -35.52
CA VAL A 305 27.33 -28.79 -35.23
C VAL A 305 28.19 -29.47 -34.20
N THR A 306 27.63 -30.37 -33.40
CA THR A 306 28.31 -31.11 -32.32
C THR A 306 28.75 -32.54 -32.73
N ALA A 307 28.43 -33.00 -33.92
CA ALA A 307 28.84 -34.26 -34.54
C ALA A 307 29.95 -34.05 -35.55
#